data_9f66c42166f50e06b302f6ddfc3b53ce
#
_entry.id   9f66c42166f50e06b302f6ddfc3b53ce
#
_cell.length_a   1.000
_cell.length_b   1.000
_cell.length_c   1.000
_cell.angle_alpha   90.00
_cell.angle_beta   90.00
_cell.angle_gamma   90.00
#
_symmetry.space_group_name_H-M   'P 1'
#
loop_
_entity.id
_entity.type
_entity.pdbx_description
1 polymer ?
#
loop_
_entity_poly.entity_id
_entity_poly.type
_entity_poly.pdbx_seq_one_letter_code
_entity_poly.pdbx_strand_id
1 'polypeptide(L)'
;GNMDLAVTTAWMQDILKTPAYKIFHNASYDVGWLLMNGFEIRGRIIDTMVAAAVVDENRFSFSLNACAKDWLGQLKNETFLNEKAKEWGIDPKQDLWRLPAGYVGFYAEQDAGLTLKLWQHLKTEISKQSLHDVWDMEMELLPILIEMRRTGIRVDEEKAYLLKKEFKGKESIVLGKIKKETTLDVDIWAARS
;
A
#
# COMPACT_ATOMS: atom_id res chain seq x y z
N GLY A 1 24.91 10.98 3.07
CA GLY A 1 24.84 9.55 3.44
C GLY A 1 23.56 9.24 4.19
N ASN A 2 23.26 7.98 4.35
CA ASN A 2 22.11 7.55 5.18
C ASN A 2 22.40 7.83 6.66
N MET A 3 21.36 8.10 7.43
CA MET A 3 21.47 8.21 8.90
C MET A 3 21.81 6.84 9.49
N ASP A 4 22.41 6.85 10.68
CA ASP A 4 22.64 5.63 11.46
C ASP A 4 21.31 4.94 11.78
N LEU A 5 21.25 3.63 11.54
CA LEU A 5 20.02 2.85 11.69
C LEU A 5 19.52 2.84 13.13
N ALA A 6 20.42 2.72 14.12
CA ALA A 6 20.03 2.66 15.54
C ALA A 6 19.45 4.00 16.00
N VAL A 7 20.07 5.11 15.59
CA VAL A 7 19.57 6.46 15.88
C VAL A 7 18.20 6.69 15.25
N THR A 8 18.04 6.31 13.98
CA THR A 8 16.77 6.46 13.25
C THR A 8 15.66 5.62 13.89
N THR A 9 15.97 4.37 14.25
CA THR A 9 15.02 3.45 14.90
C THR A 9 14.58 3.97 16.27
N ALA A 10 15.51 4.46 17.09
CA ALA A 10 15.19 5.03 18.39
C ALA A 10 14.28 6.27 18.24
N TRP A 11 14.63 7.17 17.35
CA TRP A 11 13.82 8.37 17.05
C TRP A 11 12.41 8.02 16.58
N MET A 12 12.28 7.07 15.65
CA MET A 12 10.97 6.58 15.20
C MET A 12 10.15 5.99 16.35
N GLN A 13 10.79 5.18 17.20
CA GLN A 13 10.11 4.56 18.33
C GLN A 13 9.59 5.60 19.33
N ASP A 14 10.36 6.66 19.60
CA ASP A 14 9.94 7.75 20.49
C ASP A 14 8.69 8.47 19.93
N ILE A 15 8.65 8.75 18.63
CA ILE A 15 7.50 9.37 17.98
C ILE A 15 6.28 8.42 18.00
N LEU A 16 6.48 7.15 17.66
CA LEU A 16 5.39 6.18 17.58
C LEU A 16 4.74 5.88 18.94
N LYS A 17 5.50 5.97 20.04
CA LYS A 17 5.01 5.81 21.41
C LYS A 17 4.24 7.00 21.96
N THR A 18 4.25 8.15 21.31
CA THR A 18 3.47 9.30 21.78
C THR A 18 1.96 9.01 21.68
N PRO A 19 1.10 9.64 22.49
CA PRO A 19 -0.35 9.49 22.37
C PRO A 19 -0.96 10.25 21.18
N ALA A 20 -0.15 10.98 20.42
CA ALA A 20 -0.58 11.71 19.24
C ALA A 20 -1.17 10.76 18.17
N TYR A 21 -2.08 11.26 17.35
CA TYR A 21 -2.61 10.52 16.21
C TYR A 21 -1.52 10.24 15.18
N LYS A 22 -1.51 9.02 14.63
CA LYS A 22 -0.64 8.63 13.53
C LYS A 22 -1.48 8.54 12.27
N ILE A 23 -1.18 9.38 11.30
CA ILE A 23 -1.93 9.51 10.06
C ILE A 23 -1.16 8.82 8.96
N PHE A 24 -1.81 7.86 8.31
CA PHE A 24 -1.27 7.07 7.21
C PHE A 24 -2.17 7.18 5.98
N HIS A 25 -1.67 6.71 4.86
CA HIS A 25 -2.46 6.39 3.69
C HIS A 25 -2.22 4.93 3.31
N ASN A 26 -3.22 4.07 3.48
CA ASN A 26 -3.10 2.61 3.50
C ASN A 26 -2.34 2.10 4.73
N ALA A 27 -2.82 2.48 5.91
CA ALA A 27 -2.19 2.17 7.21
C ALA A 27 -1.92 0.68 7.41
N SER A 28 -2.71 -0.21 6.83
CA SER A 28 -2.52 -1.66 6.94
C SER A 28 -1.16 -2.11 6.39
N TYR A 29 -0.59 -1.37 5.44
CA TYR A 29 0.75 -1.64 4.93
C TYR A 29 1.84 -1.15 5.90
N ASP A 30 1.85 0.16 6.21
CA ASP A 30 2.91 0.78 7.01
C ASP A 30 2.90 0.27 8.46
N VAL A 31 1.72 0.22 9.09
CA VAL A 31 1.56 -0.27 10.46
C VAL A 31 1.94 -1.75 10.55
N GLY A 32 1.54 -2.56 9.56
CA GLY A 32 1.95 -3.97 9.49
C GLY A 32 3.47 -4.13 9.51
N TRP A 33 4.19 -3.37 8.69
CA TRP A 33 5.65 -3.38 8.64
C TRP A 33 6.28 -2.87 9.93
N LEU A 34 5.76 -1.80 10.52
CA LEU A 34 6.26 -1.25 11.80
C LEU A 34 6.13 -2.30 12.91
N LEU A 35 4.97 -2.95 13.05
CA LEU A 35 4.75 -3.99 14.05
C LEU A 35 5.63 -5.22 13.84
N MET A 36 5.85 -5.64 12.58
CA MET A 36 6.76 -6.75 12.27
C MET A 36 8.21 -6.44 12.62
N ASN A 37 8.62 -5.18 12.58
CA ASN A 37 9.95 -4.73 12.99
C ASN A 37 10.05 -4.37 14.48
N GLY A 38 9.05 -4.71 15.28
CA GLY A 38 9.08 -4.57 16.74
C GLY A 38 8.77 -3.15 17.25
N PHE A 39 8.25 -2.26 16.40
CA PHE A 39 7.81 -0.95 16.84
C PHE A 39 6.50 -1.04 17.63
N GLU A 40 6.41 -0.31 18.71
CA GLU A 40 5.19 -0.09 19.48
C GLU A 40 4.53 1.20 19.01
N ILE A 41 3.25 1.12 18.62
CA ILE A 41 2.48 2.27 18.16
C ILE A 41 1.40 2.58 19.19
N ARG A 42 1.41 3.80 19.72
CA ARG A 42 0.38 4.32 20.65
C ARG A 42 -0.40 5.45 20.00
N GLY A 43 -1.55 5.73 20.57
CA GLY A 43 -2.50 6.71 20.03
C GLY A 43 -3.38 6.12 18.92
N ARG A 44 -4.30 6.94 18.41
CA ARG A 44 -5.23 6.51 17.37
C ARG A 44 -4.52 6.49 16.00
N ILE A 45 -4.72 5.41 15.27
CA ILE A 45 -4.30 5.30 13.87
C ILE A 45 -5.42 5.89 13.01
N ILE A 46 -5.04 6.69 12.03
CA ILE A 46 -5.93 7.30 11.04
C ILE A 46 -5.47 6.85 9.66
N ASP A 47 -6.38 6.30 8.87
CA ASP A 47 -6.12 5.91 7.49
C ASP A 47 -6.91 6.79 6.52
N THR A 48 -6.19 7.64 5.78
CA THR A 48 -6.80 8.54 4.81
C THR A 48 -7.35 7.81 3.58
N MET A 49 -6.89 6.59 3.29
CA MET A 49 -7.48 5.77 2.22
C MET A 49 -8.86 5.26 2.61
N VAL A 50 -9.03 4.81 3.85
CA VAL A 50 -10.34 4.43 4.40
C VAL A 50 -11.25 5.67 4.52
N ALA A 51 -10.73 6.79 5.02
CA ALA A 51 -11.49 8.04 5.09
C ALA A 51 -12.00 8.48 3.70
N ALA A 52 -11.18 8.31 2.67
CA ALA A 52 -11.57 8.61 1.30
C ALA A 52 -12.74 7.74 0.82
N ALA A 53 -12.72 6.44 1.16
CA ALA A 53 -13.79 5.52 0.82
C ALA A 53 -15.09 5.82 1.59
N VAL A 54 -14.99 6.25 2.84
CA VAL A 54 -16.15 6.66 3.65
C VAL A 54 -16.80 7.93 3.08
N VAL A 55 -16.00 8.88 2.59
CA VAL A 55 -16.50 10.15 2.03
C VAL A 55 -17.10 9.98 0.64
N ASP A 56 -16.51 9.12 -0.20
CA ASP A 56 -16.98 8.86 -1.56
C ASP A 56 -16.59 7.45 -2.01
N GLU A 57 -17.48 6.51 -1.82
CA GLU A 57 -17.31 5.09 -2.18
C GLU A 57 -17.30 4.84 -3.70
N ASN A 58 -17.78 5.79 -4.50
CA ASN A 58 -17.91 5.63 -5.95
C ASN A 58 -16.63 5.94 -6.73
N ARG A 59 -15.53 6.23 -6.04
CA ARG A 59 -14.26 6.55 -6.68
C ARG A 59 -13.62 5.33 -7.36
N PHE A 60 -13.05 5.55 -8.53
CA PHE A 60 -12.27 4.52 -9.24
C PHE A 60 -10.92 4.22 -8.59
N SER A 61 -10.38 5.16 -7.83
CA SER A 61 -9.06 5.00 -7.19
C SER A 61 -8.99 5.75 -5.86
N PHE A 62 -8.50 5.05 -4.86
CA PHE A 62 -8.21 5.58 -3.53
C PHE A 62 -6.70 5.79 -3.30
N SER A 63 -5.88 5.74 -4.35
CA SER A 63 -4.45 6.03 -4.20
C SER A 63 -4.21 7.46 -3.75
N LEU A 64 -3.13 7.69 -2.99
CA LEU A 64 -2.78 9.02 -2.49
C LEU A 64 -2.70 10.05 -3.63
N ASN A 65 -2.16 9.64 -4.77
CA ASN A 65 -2.03 10.51 -5.95
C ASN A 65 -3.40 10.92 -6.52
N ALA A 66 -4.35 9.97 -6.65
CA ALA A 66 -5.70 10.26 -7.13
C ALA A 66 -6.46 11.16 -6.15
N CYS A 67 -6.42 10.84 -4.86
CA CYS A 67 -7.08 11.63 -3.83
C CYS A 67 -6.49 13.05 -3.71
N ALA A 68 -5.17 13.19 -3.73
CA ALA A 68 -4.50 14.49 -3.68
C ALA A 68 -4.80 15.35 -4.91
N LYS A 69 -4.83 14.74 -6.10
CA LYS A 69 -5.21 15.43 -7.34
C LYS A 69 -6.62 15.99 -7.27
N ASP A 70 -7.58 15.12 -6.91
CA ASP A 70 -9.00 15.48 -7.03
C ASP A 70 -9.48 16.43 -5.91
N TRP A 71 -9.00 16.25 -4.68
CA TRP A 71 -9.43 17.02 -3.53
C TRP A 71 -8.51 18.18 -3.14
N LEU A 72 -7.21 18.09 -3.44
CA LEU A 72 -6.24 19.12 -3.09
C LEU A 72 -5.72 19.90 -4.30
N GLY A 73 -6.00 19.43 -5.54
CA GLY A 73 -5.41 20.00 -6.76
C GLY A 73 -3.90 19.80 -6.84
N GLN A 74 -3.34 18.86 -6.06
CA GLN A 74 -1.91 18.62 -5.95
C GLN A 74 -1.54 17.26 -6.54
N LEU A 75 -0.42 17.24 -7.29
CA LEU A 75 0.15 16.00 -7.83
C LEU A 75 1.52 15.77 -7.20
N LYS A 76 1.86 14.49 -7.02
CA LYS A 76 3.22 14.12 -6.66
C LYS A 76 4.17 14.43 -7.79
N ASN A 77 5.33 14.96 -7.44
CA ASN A 77 6.42 15.09 -8.38
C ASN A 77 7.41 13.93 -8.19
N GLU A 78 7.27 12.92 -9.03
CA GLU A 78 8.13 11.74 -9.01
C GLU A 78 9.28 11.82 -10.05
N THR A 79 9.41 12.94 -10.76
CA THR A 79 10.38 13.09 -11.86
C THR A 79 11.80 12.84 -11.39
N PHE A 80 12.23 13.50 -10.32
CA PHE A 80 13.57 13.34 -9.77
C PHE A 80 13.84 11.91 -9.30
N LEU A 81 12.87 11.28 -8.63
CA LEU A 81 12.98 9.89 -8.17
C LEU A 81 13.15 8.93 -9.36
N ASN A 82 12.34 9.09 -10.40
CA ASN A 82 12.37 8.25 -11.59
C ASN A 82 13.69 8.44 -12.38
N GLU A 83 14.20 9.66 -12.46
CA GLU A 83 15.51 9.94 -13.07
C GLU A 83 16.63 9.22 -12.30
N LYS A 84 16.64 9.30 -10.97
CA LYS A 84 17.66 8.64 -10.15
C LYS A 84 17.53 7.11 -10.20
N ALA A 85 16.33 6.58 -10.19
CA ALA A 85 16.09 5.14 -10.35
C ALA A 85 16.64 4.65 -11.71
N LYS A 86 16.41 5.39 -12.78
CA LYS A 86 16.96 5.10 -14.11
C LYS A 86 18.49 5.16 -14.16
N GLU A 87 19.10 6.18 -13.54
CA GLU A 87 20.57 6.30 -13.44
C GLU A 87 21.18 5.09 -12.71
N TRP A 88 20.48 4.57 -11.70
CA TRP A 88 20.93 3.42 -10.91
C TRP A 88 20.51 2.07 -11.51
N GLY A 89 19.77 2.05 -12.63
CA GLY A 89 19.32 0.84 -13.30
C GLY A 89 18.36 0.00 -12.46
N ILE A 90 17.51 0.63 -11.65
CA ILE A 90 16.56 -0.03 -10.75
C ILE A 90 15.12 0.33 -11.07
N ASP A 91 14.19 -0.53 -10.67
CA ASP A 91 12.74 -0.24 -10.72
C ASP A 91 12.34 0.58 -9.48
N PRO A 92 11.85 1.82 -9.65
CA PRO A 92 11.47 2.68 -8.52
C PRO A 92 10.29 2.14 -7.70
N LYS A 93 9.55 1.15 -8.20
CA LYS A 93 8.43 0.53 -7.46
C LYS A 93 8.87 -0.67 -6.62
N GLN A 94 9.87 -1.42 -7.10
CA GLN A 94 10.30 -2.66 -6.46
C GLN A 94 11.59 -2.49 -5.66
N ASP A 95 12.50 -1.62 -6.15
CA ASP A 95 13.88 -1.51 -5.66
C ASP A 95 14.19 -0.17 -5.00
N LEU A 96 13.19 0.62 -4.62
CA LEU A 96 13.37 1.96 -4.03
C LEU A 96 14.32 1.95 -2.81
N TRP A 97 14.31 0.88 -2.04
CA TRP A 97 15.15 0.67 -0.86
C TRP A 97 16.66 0.65 -1.19
N ARG A 98 17.04 0.47 -2.45
CA ARG A 98 18.45 0.47 -2.90
C ARG A 98 18.98 1.88 -3.15
N LEU A 99 18.10 2.90 -3.26
CA LEU A 99 18.52 4.28 -3.42
C LEU A 99 18.94 4.90 -2.09
N PRO A 100 19.99 5.72 -2.08
CA PRO A 100 20.36 6.54 -0.93
C PRO A 100 19.19 7.42 -0.46
N ALA A 101 19.06 7.60 0.85
CA ALA A 101 18.00 8.39 1.46
C ALA A 101 17.89 9.83 0.90
N GLY A 102 19.00 10.44 0.49
CA GLY A 102 19.01 11.76 -0.12
C GLY A 102 18.21 11.87 -1.44
N TYR A 103 18.02 10.76 -2.16
CA TYR A 103 17.20 10.72 -3.37
C TYR A 103 15.73 10.42 -3.09
N VAL A 104 15.47 9.65 -2.03
CA VAL A 104 14.11 9.21 -1.65
C VAL A 104 13.44 10.21 -0.72
N GLY A 105 14.21 10.96 0.07
CA GLY A 105 13.72 11.80 1.16
C GLY A 105 12.67 12.80 0.70
N PHE A 106 12.94 13.55 -0.36
CA PHE A 106 11.97 14.52 -0.89
C PHE A 106 10.63 13.89 -1.28
N TYR A 107 10.67 12.72 -1.90
CA TYR A 107 9.48 11.97 -2.25
C TYR A 107 8.70 11.54 -0.99
N ALA A 108 9.39 11.00 0.01
CA ALA A 108 8.77 10.56 1.27
C ALA A 108 8.17 11.73 2.07
N GLU A 109 8.86 12.88 2.12
CA GLU A 109 8.35 14.10 2.75
C GLU A 109 7.08 14.61 2.03
N GLN A 110 7.07 14.59 0.72
CA GLN A 110 5.90 14.98 -0.06
C GLN A 110 4.70 14.08 0.21
N ASP A 111 4.91 12.76 0.28
CA ASP A 111 3.84 11.80 0.60
C ASP A 111 3.27 12.03 2.00
N ALA A 112 4.12 12.23 2.99
CA ALA A 112 3.69 12.54 4.36
C ALA A 112 2.91 13.87 4.43
N GLY A 113 3.40 14.91 3.74
CA GLY A 113 2.76 16.21 3.67
C GLY A 113 1.39 16.16 2.97
N LEU A 114 1.27 15.42 1.86
CA LEU A 114 0.01 15.20 1.15
C LEU A 114 -0.98 14.41 1.99
N THR A 115 -0.52 13.38 2.69
CA THR A 115 -1.36 12.57 3.57
C THR A 115 -1.96 13.40 4.70
N LEU A 116 -1.18 14.29 5.32
CA LEU A 116 -1.67 15.19 6.36
C LEU A 116 -2.70 16.19 5.83
N LYS A 117 -2.44 16.83 4.68
CA LYS A 117 -3.38 17.75 4.04
C LYS A 117 -4.67 17.05 3.63
N LEU A 118 -4.56 15.84 3.10
CA LEU A 118 -5.70 15.02 2.72
C LEU A 118 -6.58 14.71 3.94
N TRP A 119 -5.97 14.34 5.07
CA TRP A 119 -6.72 14.15 6.30
C TRP A 119 -7.47 15.39 6.76
N GLN A 120 -6.85 16.57 6.70
CA GLN A 120 -7.50 17.83 7.05
C GLN A 120 -8.75 18.09 6.21
N HIS A 121 -8.70 17.80 4.91
CA HIS A 121 -9.84 17.89 3.99
C HIS A 121 -10.90 16.83 4.33
N LEU A 122 -10.54 15.56 4.39
CA LEU A 122 -11.46 14.45 4.62
C LEU A 122 -12.18 14.54 5.98
N LYS A 123 -11.48 14.96 7.02
CA LYS A 123 -12.09 15.23 8.34
C LYS A 123 -13.24 16.25 8.24
N THR A 124 -13.09 17.26 7.42
CA THR A 124 -14.13 18.28 7.20
C THR A 124 -15.31 17.68 6.43
N GLU A 125 -15.06 16.86 5.42
CA GLU A 125 -16.10 16.20 4.62
C GLU A 125 -16.87 15.15 5.44
N ILE A 126 -16.20 14.36 6.28
CA ILE A 126 -16.83 13.44 7.25
C ILE A 126 -17.83 14.20 8.14
N SER A 127 -17.41 15.37 8.64
CA SER A 127 -18.29 16.18 9.49
C SER A 127 -19.47 16.77 8.71
N LYS A 128 -19.25 17.30 7.52
CA LYS A 128 -20.31 17.86 6.67
C LYS A 128 -21.37 16.83 6.29
N GLN A 129 -20.95 15.60 6.03
CA GLN A 129 -21.82 14.51 5.61
C GLN A 129 -22.38 13.70 6.78
N SER A 130 -22.04 14.05 8.04
CA SER A 130 -22.48 13.34 9.26
C SER A 130 -22.07 11.86 9.30
N LEU A 131 -20.86 11.54 8.79
CA LEU A 131 -20.34 10.17 8.65
C LEU A 131 -19.51 9.71 9.86
N HIS A 132 -19.62 10.37 11.01
CA HIS A 132 -18.77 10.07 12.18
C HIS A 132 -18.93 8.64 12.68
N ASP A 133 -20.14 8.10 12.74
CA ASP A 133 -20.39 6.74 13.27
C ASP A 133 -19.74 5.69 12.39
N VAL A 134 -19.87 5.81 11.06
CA VAL A 134 -19.23 4.91 10.09
C VAL A 134 -17.71 5.05 10.15
N TRP A 135 -17.23 6.27 10.20
CA TRP A 135 -15.79 6.56 10.32
C TRP A 135 -15.19 5.95 11.59
N ASP A 136 -15.84 6.12 12.74
CA ASP A 136 -15.34 5.59 14.01
C ASP A 136 -15.35 4.06 14.01
N MET A 137 -16.39 3.43 13.48
CA MET A 137 -16.47 1.98 13.28
C MET A 137 -15.32 1.46 12.42
N GLU A 138 -15.03 2.10 11.29
CA GLU A 138 -13.93 1.71 10.39
C GLU A 138 -12.56 1.85 11.07
N MET A 139 -12.36 2.90 11.87
CA MET A 139 -11.11 3.10 12.59
C MET A 139 -10.93 2.12 13.77
N GLU A 140 -12.01 1.64 14.36
CA GLU A 140 -11.96 0.55 15.36
C GLU A 140 -11.71 -0.82 14.72
N LEU A 141 -12.22 -1.04 13.51
CA LEU A 141 -12.01 -2.26 12.73
C LEU A 141 -10.56 -2.37 12.20
N LEU A 142 -9.95 -1.25 11.81
CA LEU A 142 -8.64 -1.22 11.17
C LEU A 142 -7.53 -1.98 11.93
N PRO A 143 -7.33 -1.80 13.25
CA PRO A 143 -6.32 -2.57 13.99
C PRO A 143 -6.60 -4.08 14.00
N ILE A 144 -7.87 -4.48 13.99
CA ILE A 144 -8.26 -5.90 13.92
C ILE A 144 -7.85 -6.49 12.56
N LEU A 145 -8.10 -5.79 11.47
CA LEU A 145 -7.71 -6.22 10.13
C LEU A 145 -6.18 -6.30 9.97
N ILE A 146 -5.45 -5.36 10.58
CA ILE A 146 -3.98 -5.39 10.60
C ILE A 146 -3.48 -6.63 11.34
N GLU A 147 -4.07 -6.95 12.50
CA GLU A 147 -3.69 -8.13 13.27
C GLU A 147 -4.07 -9.44 12.56
N MET A 148 -5.23 -9.49 11.91
CA MET A 148 -5.62 -10.64 11.06
C MET A 148 -4.60 -10.87 9.94
N ARG A 149 -4.16 -9.80 9.29
CA ARG A 149 -3.13 -9.86 8.24
C ARG A 149 -1.78 -10.32 8.79
N ARG A 150 -1.40 -9.86 9.98
CA ARG A 150 -0.17 -10.24 10.67
C ARG A 150 -0.16 -11.71 11.08
N THR A 151 -1.29 -12.20 11.57
CA THR A 151 -1.47 -13.61 11.95
C THR A 151 -1.45 -14.51 10.71
N GLY A 152 -2.02 -14.03 9.60
CA GLY A 152 -2.07 -14.77 8.34
C GLY A 152 -3.02 -15.97 8.37
N ILE A 153 -2.91 -16.79 7.34
CA ILE A 153 -3.70 -18.02 7.16
C ILE A 153 -2.74 -19.18 6.98
N ARG A 154 -3.00 -20.28 7.69
CA ARG A 154 -2.23 -21.50 7.48
C ARG A 154 -2.57 -22.10 6.12
N VAL A 155 -1.56 -22.27 5.29
CA VAL A 155 -1.67 -22.90 3.98
C VAL A 155 -1.07 -24.31 4.04
N ASP A 156 -1.78 -25.30 3.47
CA ASP A 156 -1.25 -26.63 3.21
C ASP A 156 -0.38 -26.57 1.95
N GLU A 157 0.92 -26.38 2.16
CA GLU A 157 1.88 -26.19 1.07
C GLU A 157 1.99 -27.43 0.18
N GLU A 158 1.92 -28.64 0.75
CA GLU A 158 1.98 -29.89 0.00
C GLU A 158 0.79 -30.01 -0.94
N LYS A 159 -0.41 -29.81 -0.42
CA LYS A 159 -1.64 -29.83 -1.22
C LYS A 159 -1.64 -28.75 -2.30
N ALA A 160 -1.18 -27.54 -1.96
CA ALA A 160 -1.06 -26.43 -2.93
C ALA A 160 -0.10 -26.78 -4.06
N TYR A 161 1.05 -27.42 -3.74
CA TYR A 161 2.01 -27.88 -4.73
C TYR A 161 1.43 -28.97 -5.65
N LEU A 162 0.75 -29.96 -5.08
CA LEU A 162 0.09 -31.04 -5.85
C LEU A 162 -0.97 -30.49 -6.79
N LEU A 163 -1.83 -29.57 -6.30
CA LEU A 163 -2.84 -28.89 -7.12
C LEU A 163 -2.20 -28.07 -8.25
N LYS A 164 -1.14 -27.33 -7.95
CA LYS A 164 -0.40 -26.58 -8.98
C LYS A 164 0.12 -27.50 -10.10
N LYS A 165 0.67 -28.65 -9.74
CA LYS A 165 1.17 -29.64 -10.70
C LYS A 165 0.03 -30.22 -11.54
N GLU A 166 -1.08 -30.58 -10.90
CA GLU A 166 -2.28 -31.09 -11.57
C GLU A 166 -2.84 -30.09 -12.57
N PHE A 167 -3.05 -28.85 -12.14
CA PHE A 167 -3.62 -27.80 -13.00
C PHE A 167 -2.70 -27.43 -14.16
N LYS A 168 -1.37 -27.37 -13.94
CA LYS A 168 -0.42 -27.17 -15.05
C LYS A 168 -0.48 -28.30 -16.07
N GLY A 169 -0.67 -29.55 -15.63
CA GLY A 169 -0.86 -30.69 -16.52
C GLY A 169 -2.15 -30.57 -17.36
N LYS A 170 -3.27 -30.20 -16.71
CA LYS A 170 -4.56 -29.96 -17.39
C LYS A 170 -4.48 -28.80 -18.37
N GLU A 171 -3.85 -27.69 -17.98
CA GLU A 171 -3.61 -26.52 -18.83
C GLU A 171 -2.84 -26.91 -20.11
N SER A 172 -1.73 -27.63 -19.96
CA SER A 172 -0.92 -28.08 -21.10
C SER A 172 -1.69 -28.98 -22.06
N ILE A 173 -2.57 -29.86 -21.55
CA ILE A 173 -3.42 -30.73 -22.38
C ILE A 173 -4.42 -29.89 -23.16
N VAL A 174 -5.08 -28.90 -22.51
CA VAL A 174 -6.07 -28.03 -23.17
C VAL A 174 -5.42 -27.14 -24.22
N LEU A 175 -4.28 -26.52 -23.90
CA LEU A 175 -3.52 -25.72 -24.88
C LEU A 175 -3.05 -26.55 -26.07
N GLY A 176 -2.60 -27.79 -25.82
CA GLY A 176 -2.26 -28.73 -26.91
C GLY A 176 -3.44 -29.06 -27.82
N LYS A 177 -4.65 -29.23 -27.27
CA LYS A 177 -5.88 -29.40 -28.07
C LYS A 177 -6.21 -28.18 -28.91
N ILE A 178 -6.19 -26.98 -28.27
CA ILE A 178 -6.44 -25.70 -28.97
C ILE A 178 -5.46 -25.53 -30.14
N LYS A 179 -4.17 -25.75 -29.88
CA LYS A 179 -3.14 -25.64 -30.93
C LYS A 179 -3.36 -26.62 -32.08
N LYS A 180 -3.82 -27.84 -31.79
CA LYS A 180 -4.11 -28.85 -32.80
C LYS A 180 -5.34 -28.51 -33.66
N GLU A 181 -6.37 -27.91 -33.06
CA GLU A 181 -7.63 -27.58 -33.74
C GLU A 181 -7.56 -26.25 -34.47
N THR A 182 -6.84 -25.26 -33.92
CA THR A 182 -6.84 -23.90 -34.49
C THR A 182 -5.53 -23.52 -35.16
N THR A 183 -4.48 -24.33 -35.03
CA THR A 183 -3.09 -24.00 -35.44
C THR A 183 -2.48 -22.76 -34.73
N LEU A 184 -3.21 -22.15 -33.79
CA LEU A 184 -2.76 -20.97 -33.05
C LEU A 184 -2.00 -21.36 -31.76
N ASP A 185 -0.97 -20.59 -31.46
CA ASP A 185 -0.26 -20.65 -30.17
C ASP A 185 -0.87 -19.56 -29.27
N VAL A 186 -1.67 -19.97 -28.30
CA VAL A 186 -2.43 -19.05 -27.44
C VAL A 186 -1.72 -18.92 -26.11
N ASP A 187 -1.27 -17.71 -25.78
CA ASP A 187 -0.86 -17.35 -24.44
C ASP A 187 -2.07 -16.81 -23.66
N ILE A 188 -2.68 -17.68 -22.83
CA ILE A 188 -3.85 -17.32 -22.02
C ILE A 188 -3.54 -16.28 -20.94
N TRP A 189 -2.26 -16.06 -20.61
CA TRP A 189 -1.82 -15.07 -19.62
C TRP A 189 -1.51 -13.70 -20.26
N ALA A 190 -1.34 -13.66 -21.57
CA ALA A 190 -1.14 -12.42 -22.33
C ALA A 190 -2.45 -11.76 -22.76
N ALA A 191 -3.61 -12.29 -22.37
CA ALA A 191 -4.91 -11.69 -22.68
C ALA A 191 -4.98 -10.28 -22.08
N ARG A 192 -4.79 -9.28 -22.93
CA ARG A 192 -5.05 -7.89 -22.57
C ARG A 192 -6.55 -7.68 -22.72
N SER A 193 -7.18 -7.30 -21.61
CA SER A 193 -8.52 -6.73 -21.59
C SER A 193 -8.59 -5.47 -22.41
#